data_ecb0ec871f41fa7d7e096b2ee21da3e2
#
_entry.id   ecb0ec871f41fa7d7e096b2ee21da3e2
#
_cell.length_a   1.000
_cell.length_b   1.000
_cell.length_c   1.000
_cell.angle_alpha   90.00
_cell.angle_beta   90.00
_cell.angle_gamma   90.00
#
_symmetry.space_group_name_H-M   'P 1'
#
loop_
_entity.id
_entity.type
_entity.pdbx_description
1 polymer ?
#
loop_
_entity_poly.entity_id
_entity_poly.type
_entity_poly.pdbx_seq_one_letter_code
_entity_poly.pdbx_strand_id
1 'polypeptide(L)'
;MSSLGVRRRFAAVSLAMAGSLSALSACSGADDPGVDAAQSPSPSVSESVSFSPSPSPSATYKPASAEGPAENVPLPVMPEEAKVESKEGLIAFARYWYELVNYGYETGDVEPVRGVSGPDCFACQNFYSGMGDVYGRGGWIQGGDIEIVTLNSEYQLTSEGRYQVLVSVKQRDMTYWDEAGQADRRPGDEISFLQIMEISFENEGWYIHLAESTGD
;
A
#
# COMPACT_ATOMS: atom_id res chain seq x y z
N MET A 1 9.16 13.77 -50.05
CA MET A 1 7.95 13.76 -50.90
C MET A 1 7.10 12.59 -50.47
N SER A 2 5.86 12.85 -50.22
CA SER A 2 4.68 12.03 -49.95
C SER A 2 4.22 11.99 -48.50
N SER A 3 3.38 12.96 -48.24
CA SER A 3 2.43 13.09 -47.13
C SER A 3 1.30 12.07 -47.31
N LEU A 4 0.94 11.35 -46.23
CA LEU A 4 -0.34 10.66 -46.15
C LEU A 4 -1.00 10.99 -44.83
N GLY A 5 -1.96 11.90 -44.91
CA GLY A 5 -2.84 12.28 -43.82
C GLY A 5 -3.88 11.18 -43.56
N VAL A 6 -4.06 10.82 -42.30
CA VAL A 6 -5.16 10.00 -41.84
C VAL A 6 -6.17 10.87 -41.10
N ARG A 7 -7.36 10.94 -41.68
CA ARG A 7 -8.52 11.71 -41.20
C ARG A 7 -9.13 11.06 -39.97
N ARG A 8 -9.21 11.85 -38.90
CA ARG A 8 -10.03 11.56 -37.73
C ARG A 8 -11.51 11.59 -38.07
N ARG A 9 -12.25 10.53 -37.78
CA ARG A 9 -13.71 10.56 -37.77
C ARG A 9 -14.17 10.64 -36.31
N PHE A 10 -14.77 11.76 -35.96
CA PHE A 10 -15.55 11.96 -34.75
C PHE A 10 -16.89 11.24 -34.93
N ALA A 11 -17.25 10.37 -34.00
CA ALA A 11 -18.59 9.90 -33.83
C ALA A 11 -19.12 10.42 -32.49
N ALA A 12 -20.01 11.36 -32.58
CA ALA A 12 -20.82 11.83 -31.47
C ALA A 12 -21.97 10.83 -31.25
N VAL A 13 -22.13 10.37 -30.03
CA VAL A 13 -23.35 9.67 -29.60
C VAL A 13 -23.93 10.44 -28.41
N SER A 14 -25.02 11.13 -28.72
CA SER A 14 -25.96 11.68 -27.73
C SER A 14 -27.06 10.64 -27.53
N LEU A 15 -27.51 10.42 -26.28
CA LEU A 15 -28.89 10.09 -25.91
C LEU A 15 -28.95 9.93 -24.38
N ALA A 16 -29.68 10.75 -23.74
CA ALA A 16 -31.10 10.87 -23.47
C ALA A 16 -31.46 10.41 -22.07
N MET A 17 -32.06 11.35 -21.35
CA MET A 17 -32.72 11.28 -20.05
C MET A 17 -33.80 10.20 -19.99
N ALA A 18 -33.96 9.60 -18.82
CA ALA A 18 -35.27 9.23 -18.31
C ALA A 18 -35.28 9.34 -16.79
N GLY A 19 -36.08 10.23 -16.27
CA GLY A 19 -36.39 10.39 -14.87
C GLY A 19 -37.43 9.37 -14.38
N SER A 20 -37.38 9.07 -13.09
CA SER A 20 -38.54 8.50 -12.38
C SER A 20 -38.53 9.00 -10.94
N LEU A 21 -39.48 9.84 -10.63
CA LEU A 21 -39.98 10.15 -9.29
C LEU A 21 -40.86 8.99 -8.79
N SER A 22 -40.73 8.60 -7.52
CA SER A 22 -41.81 8.01 -6.71
C SER A 22 -41.41 8.14 -5.25
N ALA A 23 -41.96 9.01 -4.51
CA ALA A 23 -43.23 9.00 -3.76
C ALA A 23 -43.01 8.55 -2.30
N LEU A 24 -43.28 9.52 -1.41
CA LEU A 24 -43.40 9.45 0.05
C LEU A 24 -44.49 8.47 0.48
N SER A 25 -44.29 7.80 1.62
CA SER A 25 -45.36 7.38 2.50
C SER A 25 -44.99 7.57 3.94
N ALA A 26 -45.58 8.57 4.54
CA ALA A 26 -45.68 8.76 5.97
C ALA A 26 -46.86 7.94 6.49
N CYS A 27 -46.73 7.31 7.64
CA CYS A 27 -47.84 6.93 8.49
C CYS A 27 -47.50 7.22 9.95
N SER A 28 -48.21 8.19 10.42
CA SER A 28 -48.38 8.63 11.79
C SER A 28 -49.51 7.80 12.43
N GLY A 29 -49.39 7.43 13.70
CA GLY A 29 -50.47 6.83 14.47
C GLY A 29 -50.11 6.84 15.96
N ALA A 30 -50.63 7.81 16.66
CA ALA A 30 -50.73 7.89 18.12
C ALA A 30 -51.94 7.10 18.61
N ASP A 31 -51.86 6.54 19.80
CA ASP A 31 -52.70 6.81 20.98
C ASP A 31 -52.51 5.76 22.09
N ASP A 32 -52.33 6.27 23.28
CA ASP A 32 -52.37 5.76 24.66
C ASP A 32 -53.87 5.68 25.12
N PRO A 33 -54.27 5.20 26.32
CA PRO A 33 -53.57 4.54 27.45
C PRO A 33 -54.32 3.34 28.07
N GLY A 34 -53.72 2.64 29.05
CA GLY A 34 -54.47 1.71 29.88
C GLY A 34 -53.62 1.00 30.94
N VAL A 35 -53.79 1.45 32.15
CA VAL A 35 -53.24 0.96 33.42
C VAL A 35 -53.56 -0.51 33.74
N ASP A 36 -52.70 -1.32 34.35
CA ASP A 36 -52.80 -1.83 35.71
C ASP A 36 -51.69 -2.84 36.10
N ALA A 37 -51.17 -2.59 37.24
CA ALA A 37 -50.69 -3.37 38.41
C ALA A 37 -49.97 -4.74 38.24
N ALA A 38 -48.77 -4.72 38.85
CA ALA A 38 -48.21 -5.69 39.77
C ALA A 38 -47.95 -7.13 39.36
N GLN A 39 -46.71 -7.47 39.22
CA GLN A 39 -46.03 -8.44 40.08
C GLN A 39 -44.55 -8.62 39.66
N SER A 40 -43.65 -8.37 40.59
CA SER A 40 -42.21 -8.63 40.50
C SER A 40 -41.96 -10.14 40.65
N PRO A 41 -41.11 -10.72 39.79
CA PRO A 41 -40.15 -11.66 40.26
C PRO A 41 -38.71 -11.19 40.02
N SER A 42 -37.92 -11.33 41.02
CA SER A 42 -36.47 -11.15 41.13
C SER A 42 -35.71 -11.58 39.87
N PRO A 43 -34.79 -10.74 39.29
CA PRO A 43 -33.91 -11.20 38.25
C PRO A 43 -32.83 -12.09 38.86
N SER A 44 -32.83 -13.37 38.48
CA SER A 44 -31.68 -14.25 38.62
C SER A 44 -30.58 -13.68 37.75
N VAL A 45 -29.55 -13.11 38.35
CA VAL A 45 -28.29 -12.71 37.69
C VAL A 45 -27.59 -13.99 37.26
N SER A 46 -27.79 -14.35 35.99
CA SER A 46 -26.93 -15.28 35.30
C SER A 46 -25.66 -14.50 34.96
N GLU A 47 -24.61 -14.68 35.74
CA GLU A 47 -23.26 -14.20 35.41
C GLU A 47 -22.81 -14.91 34.12
N SER A 48 -23.01 -14.23 32.98
CA SER A 48 -22.37 -14.61 31.74
C SER A 48 -20.88 -14.32 31.88
N VAL A 49 -20.09 -15.31 32.21
CA VAL A 49 -18.64 -15.25 32.14
C VAL A 49 -18.26 -15.05 30.67
N SER A 50 -18.08 -13.79 30.28
CA SER A 50 -17.49 -13.42 29.01
C SER A 50 -16.02 -13.84 29.03
N PHE A 51 -15.71 -14.98 28.44
CA PHE A 51 -14.33 -15.37 28.15
C PHE A 51 -13.80 -14.36 27.13
N SER A 52 -13.09 -13.33 27.59
CA SER A 52 -12.23 -12.52 26.74
C SER A 52 -11.15 -13.45 26.17
N PRO A 53 -11.01 -13.58 24.84
CA PRO A 53 -9.95 -14.41 24.29
C PRO A 53 -8.62 -13.84 24.79
N SER A 54 -7.86 -14.66 25.50
CA SER A 54 -6.47 -14.34 25.85
C SER A 54 -5.72 -14.07 24.54
N PRO A 55 -4.95 -12.98 24.42
CA PRO A 55 -4.18 -12.73 23.22
C PRO A 55 -3.25 -13.94 22.99
N SER A 56 -3.44 -14.59 21.85
CA SER A 56 -2.50 -15.62 21.40
C SER A 56 -1.13 -14.96 21.26
N PRO A 57 -0.03 -15.55 21.75
CA PRO A 57 1.28 -14.96 21.58
C PRO A 57 1.52 -14.74 20.10
N SER A 58 1.77 -13.49 19.70
CA SER A 58 2.21 -13.17 18.34
C SER A 58 3.49 -13.95 18.07
N ALA A 59 3.53 -14.64 16.94
CA ALA A 59 4.71 -15.36 16.52
C ALA A 59 5.91 -14.39 16.46
N THR A 60 7.06 -14.82 16.97
CA THR A 60 8.26 -13.99 17.04
C THR A 60 8.86 -13.82 15.65
N TYR A 61 9.19 -12.58 15.26
CA TYR A 61 9.93 -12.28 14.04
C TYR A 61 11.27 -13.01 14.02
N LYS A 62 11.62 -13.58 12.87
CA LYS A 62 12.91 -14.20 12.60
C LYS A 62 13.43 -13.67 11.26
N PRO A 63 14.62 -13.03 11.21
CA PRO A 63 15.20 -12.56 9.96
C PRO A 63 15.62 -13.70 9.05
N ALA A 64 15.69 -13.44 7.74
CA ALA A 64 16.24 -14.38 6.77
C ALA A 64 17.71 -14.67 7.07
N SER A 65 18.12 -15.91 6.84
CA SER A 65 19.50 -16.38 7.05
C SER A 65 19.84 -17.47 6.03
N ALA A 66 21.02 -18.07 6.14
CA ALA A 66 21.42 -19.24 5.35
C ALA A 66 20.52 -20.48 5.58
N GLU A 67 19.82 -20.53 6.73
CA GLU A 67 18.93 -21.63 7.10
C GLU A 67 17.51 -21.51 6.54
N GLY A 68 17.14 -20.33 6.01
CA GLY A 68 15.82 -20.14 5.42
C GLY A 68 15.36 -18.68 5.33
N PRO A 69 14.17 -18.46 4.75
CA PRO A 69 13.56 -17.13 4.62
C PRO A 69 13.19 -16.53 5.96
N ALA A 70 12.88 -15.25 5.97
CA ALA A 70 12.32 -14.57 7.13
C ALA A 70 10.95 -15.15 7.51
N GLU A 71 10.66 -15.13 8.80
CA GLU A 71 9.41 -15.63 9.36
C GLU A 71 8.73 -14.55 10.21
N ASN A 72 7.41 -14.47 10.11
CA ASN A 72 6.58 -13.56 10.94
C ASN A 72 6.99 -12.08 10.78
N VAL A 73 7.35 -11.67 9.57
CA VAL A 73 7.68 -10.28 9.24
C VAL A 73 6.42 -9.44 9.42
N PRO A 74 6.44 -8.39 10.25
CA PRO A 74 5.26 -7.54 10.42
C PRO A 74 5.01 -6.72 9.17
N LEU A 75 3.77 -6.73 8.68
CA LEU A 75 3.36 -5.86 7.59
C LEU A 75 3.43 -4.40 8.06
N PRO A 76 4.12 -3.51 7.32
CA PRO A 76 4.15 -2.09 7.63
C PRO A 76 2.74 -1.47 7.69
N VAL A 77 2.51 -0.63 8.67
CA VAL A 77 1.24 0.08 8.86
C VAL A 77 1.38 1.52 8.39
N MET A 78 0.50 1.94 7.48
CA MET A 78 0.50 3.32 6.99
C MET A 78 0.27 4.29 8.16
N PRO A 79 1.19 5.25 8.41
CA PRO A 79 1.02 6.23 9.46
C PRO A 79 -0.16 7.18 9.15
N GLU A 80 -0.82 7.70 10.18
CA GLU A 80 -1.99 8.57 10.02
C GLU A 80 -1.67 9.85 9.23
N GLU A 81 -0.45 10.38 9.38
CA GLU A 81 0.04 11.53 8.62
C GLU A 81 0.05 11.27 7.10
N ALA A 82 0.37 10.03 6.69
CA ALA A 82 0.37 9.62 5.29
C ALA A 82 -1.03 9.50 4.67
N LYS A 83 -2.10 9.66 5.44
CA LYS A 83 -3.48 9.65 4.95
C LYS A 83 -4.00 11.05 4.59
N VAL A 84 -3.19 12.09 4.81
CA VAL A 84 -3.60 13.49 4.63
C VAL A 84 -2.91 14.08 3.41
N GLU A 85 -3.67 14.81 2.57
CA GLU A 85 -3.11 15.57 1.45
C GLU A 85 -2.39 16.82 1.99
N SER A 86 -1.12 16.66 2.32
CA SER A 86 -0.23 17.71 2.82
C SER A 86 1.22 17.38 2.44
N LYS A 87 2.13 18.34 2.60
CA LYS A 87 3.57 18.10 2.38
C LYS A 87 4.10 17.02 3.33
N GLU A 88 3.71 17.08 4.59
CA GLU A 88 4.08 16.12 5.64
C GLU A 88 3.50 14.74 5.30
N GLY A 89 2.25 14.68 4.85
CA GLY A 89 1.59 13.45 4.42
C GLY A 89 2.27 12.80 3.21
N LEU A 90 2.64 13.60 2.21
CA LEU A 90 3.41 13.12 1.05
C LEU A 90 4.76 12.51 1.48
N ILE A 91 5.47 13.18 2.39
CA ILE A 91 6.76 12.71 2.91
C ILE A 91 6.60 11.43 3.74
N ALA A 92 5.57 11.37 4.59
CA ALA A 92 5.26 10.18 5.38
C ALA A 92 4.87 9.00 4.48
N PHE A 93 4.08 9.24 3.43
CA PHE A 93 3.71 8.22 2.46
C PHE A 93 4.92 7.71 1.67
N ALA A 94 5.82 8.58 1.22
CA ALA A 94 7.02 8.17 0.52
C ALA A 94 7.91 7.25 1.40
N ARG A 95 8.02 7.52 2.71
CA ARG A 95 8.70 6.63 3.67
C ARG A 95 8.00 5.29 3.79
N TYR A 96 6.69 5.31 3.98
CA TYR A 96 5.87 4.10 4.07
C TYR A 96 6.01 3.22 2.83
N TRP A 97 6.10 3.83 1.63
CA TRP A 97 6.32 3.08 0.40
C TRP A 97 7.64 2.30 0.42
N TYR A 98 8.74 2.88 0.92
CA TYR A 98 10.02 2.17 1.08
C TYR A 98 9.94 1.06 2.14
N GLU A 99 9.16 1.25 3.19
CA GLU A 99 8.90 0.19 4.18
C GLU A 99 8.19 -1.01 3.51
N LEU A 100 7.22 -0.75 2.63
CA LEU A 100 6.57 -1.80 1.84
C LEU A 100 7.53 -2.48 0.87
N VAL A 101 8.44 -1.74 0.23
CA VAL A 101 9.49 -2.31 -0.64
C VAL A 101 10.41 -3.22 0.18
N ASN A 102 10.86 -2.78 1.35
CA ASN A 102 11.69 -3.58 2.24
C ASN A 102 10.96 -4.84 2.72
N TYR A 103 9.68 -4.72 3.07
CA TYR A 103 8.82 -5.88 3.38
C TYR A 103 8.79 -6.87 2.21
N GLY A 104 8.66 -6.38 0.97
CA GLY A 104 8.69 -7.22 -0.23
C GLY A 104 10.04 -7.90 -0.45
N TYR A 105 11.17 -7.23 -0.18
CA TYR A 105 12.50 -7.86 -0.21
C TYR A 105 12.60 -9.01 0.79
N GLU A 106 12.06 -8.84 1.98
CA GLU A 106 12.20 -9.80 3.07
C GLU A 106 11.23 -10.99 2.96
N THR A 107 10.05 -10.78 2.37
CA THR A 107 8.97 -11.79 2.33
C THR A 107 8.68 -12.36 0.95
N GLY A 108 9.04 -11.65 -0.11
CA GLY A 108 8.59 -11.92 -1.48
C GLY A 108 7.16 -11.44 -1.77
N ASP A 109 6.41 -10.98 -0.76
CA ASP A 109 5.06 -10.44 -0.94
C ASP A 109 5.12 -8.99 -1.41
N VAL A 110 4.79 -8.77 -2.69
CA VAL A 110 4.79 -7.46 -3.34
C VAL A 110 3.39 -6.83 -3.42
N GLU A 111 2.34 -7.52 -2.98
CA GLU A 111 0.97 -7.02 -3.10
C GLU A 111 0.73 -5.73 -2.29
N PRO A 112 1.28 -5.55 -1.07
CA PRO A 112 1.12 -4.30 -0.34
C PRO A 112 1.69 -3.09 -1.09
N VAL A 113 2.88 -3.21 -1.68
CA VAL A 113 3.47 -2.11 -2.46
C VAL A 113 2.76 -1.92 -3.79
N ARG A 114 2.28 -3.00 -4.42
CA ARG A 114 1.48 -2.95 -5.65
C ARG A 114 0.17 -2.19 -5.44
N GLY A 115 -0.47 -2.35 -4.30
CA GLY A 115 -1.71 -1.67 -3.95
C GLY A 115 -1.64 -0.14 -3.92
N VAL A 116 -0.43 0.43 -3.80
CA VAL A 116 -0.19 1.88 -3.73
C VAL A 116 0.70 2.39 -4.88
N SER A 117 0.90 1.58 -5.92
CA SER A 117 1.77 1.91 -7.05
C SER A 117 1.11 1.62 -8.39
N GLY A 118 1.32 2.50 -9.36
CA GLY A 118 0.71 2.45 -10.69
C GLY A 118 1.35 1.42 -11.63
N PRO A 119 0.59 1.01 -12.66
CA PRO A 119 1.08 0.08 -13.65
C PRO A 119 2.20 0.67 -14.52
N ASP A 120 2.30 2.00 -14.61
CA ASP A 120 3.32 2.70 -15.39
C ASP A 120 4.63 2.91 -14.63
N CYS A 121 4.69 2.56 -13.34
CA CYS A 121 5.90 2.60 -12.55
C CYS A 121 6.84 1.46 -12.95
N PHE A 122 7.76 1.74 -13.90
CA PHE A 122 8.65 0.74 -14.46
C PHE A 122 9.56 0.08 -13.40
N ALA A 123 10.13 0.88 -12.49
CA ALA A 123 10.94 0.34 -11.40
C ALA A 123 10.13 -0.56 -10.46
N CYS A 124 8.84 -0.22 -10.23
CA CYS A 124 7.94 -1.07 -9.45
C CYS A 124 7.72 -2.42 -10.15
N GLN A 125 7.47 -2.42 -11.47
CA GLN A 125 7.28 -3.67 -12.24
C GLN A 125 8.53 -4.55 -12.23
N ASN A 126 9.72 -3.95 -12.36
CA ASN A 126 10.99 -4.66 -12.26
C ASN A 126 11.19 -5.28 -10.87
N PHE A 127 10.84 -4.54 -9.81
CA PHE A 127 10.87 -5.05 -8.44
C PHE A 127 9.95 -6.26 -8.29
N TYR A 128 8.69 -6.17 -8.74
CA TYR A 128 7.74 -7.30 -8.65
C TYR A 128 8.22 -8.53 -9.41
N SER A 129 8.76 -8.32 -10.61
CA SER A 129 9.32 -9.42 -11.41
C SER A 129 10.52 -10.07 -10.70
N GLY A 130 11.43 -9.26 -10.16
CA GLY A 130 12.60 -9.75 -9.42
C GLY A 130 12.22 -10.58 -8.19
N MET A 131 11.23 -10.12 -7.41
CA MET A 131 10.72 -10.88 -6.25
C MET A 131 10.08 -12.20 -6.70
N GLY A 132 9.26 -12.17 -7.76
CA GLY A 132 8.66 -13.36 -8.34
C GLY A 132 9.70 -14.37 -8.85
N ASP A 133 10.81 -13.88 -9.41
CA ASP A 133 11.91 -14.74 -9.90
C ASP A 133 12.66 -15.45 -8.78
N VAL A 134 12.84 -14.81 -7.62
CA VAL A 134 13.52 -15.41 -6.46
C VAL A 134 12.56 -16.31 -5.69
N TYR A 135 11.51 -15.74 -5.16
CA TYR A 135 10.59 -16.44 -4.23
C TYR A 135 9.72 -17.47 -4.95
N GLY A 136 9.36 -17.23 -6.22
CA GLY A 136 8.59 -18.17 -7.04
C GLY A 136 9.34 -19.48 -7.38
N ARG A 137 10.65 -19.52 -7.16
CA ARG A 137 11.49 -20.72 -7.32
C ARG A 137 11.91 -21.33 -5.98
N GLY A 138 11.30 -20.93 -4.88
CA GLY A 138 11.64 -21.43 -3.54
C GLY A 138 12.90 -20.82 -2.95
N GLY A 139 13.47 -19.77 -3.57
CA GLY A 139 14.58 -19.00 -3.03
C GLY A 139 14.12 -17.93 -2.05
N TRP A 140 15.07 -17.22 -1.44
CA TRP A 140 14.80 -16.09 -0.56
C TRP A 140 15.94 -15.08 -0.59
N ILE A 141 15.66 -13.89 -0.02
CA ILE A 141 16.64 -12.81 0.09
C ILE A 141 16.97 -12.58 1.56
N GLN A 142 18.27 -12.44 1.85
CA GLN A 142 18.79 -12.03 3.15
C GLN A 142 19.40 -10.64 3.03
N GLY A 143 18.96 -9.69 3.84
CA GLY A 143 19.36 -8.30 3.77
C GLY A 143 18.76 -7.57 2.56
N GLY A 144 19.47 -6.56 2.05
CA GLY A 144 18.99 -5.77 0.90
C GLY A 144 18.08 -4.62 1.26
N ASP A 145 17.92 -4.31 2.55
CA ASP A 145 17.10 -3.19 3.00
C ASP A 145 17.55 -1.89 2.37
N ILE A 146 16.59 -1.11 1.90
CA ILE A 146 16.80 0.25 1.42
C ILE A 146 16.70 1.20 2.61
N GLU A 147 17.76 1.96 2.83
CA GLU A 147 17.85 3.00 3.85
C GLU A 147 17.65 4.37 3.23
N ILE A 148 16.69 5.14 3.72
CA ILE A 148 16.48 6.53 3.31
C ILE A 148 17.48 7.42 4.03
N VAL A 149 18.39 8.06 3.27
CA VAL A 149 19.37 9.02 3.79
C VAL A 149 18.74 10.41 3.89
N THR A 150 18.09 10.87 2.81
CA THR A 150 17.33 12.13 2.79
C THR A 150 16.08 11.98 1.95
N LEU A 151 15.06 12.77 2.29
CA LEU A 151 13.81 12.81 1.55
C LEU A 151 13.27 14.25 1.58
N ASN A 152 13.01 14.83 0.40
CA ASN A 152 12.55 16.21 0.26
C ASN A 152 11.53 16.34 -0.88
N SER A 153 10.62 17.29 -0.73
CA SER A 153 9.68 17.71 -1.75
C SER A 153 9.43 19.22 -1.65
N GLU A 154 9.33 19.88 -2.78
CA GLU A 154 8.84 21.27 -2.82
C GLU A 154 7.32 21.37 -2.67
N TYR A 155 6.62 20.25 -2.72
CA TYR A 155 5.17 20.16 -2.62
C TYR A 155 4.46 21.03 -3.68
N GLN A 156 4.96 20.97 -4.89
CA GLN A 156 4.39 21.65 -6.05
C GLN A 156 3.90 20.62 -7.07
N LEU A 157 2.69 20.83 -7.58
CA LEU A 157 2.14 19.99 -8.65
C LEU A 157 2.87 20.24 -9.96
N THR A 158 3.19 19.14 -10.64
CA THR A 158 3.61 19.15 -12.05
C THR A 158 2.41 19.43 -12.96
N SER A 159 2.67 19.59 -14.28
CA SER A 159 1.61 19.70 -15.29
C SER A 159 0.70 18.47 -15.38
N GLU A 160 1.20 17.32 -14.94
CA GLU A 160 0.47 16.06 -14.86
C GLU A 160 -0.34 15.89 -13.57
N GLY A 161 -0.31 16.89 -12.67
CA GLY A 161 -1.01 16.83 -11.38
C GLY A 161 -0.34 15.91 -10.35
N ARG A 162 0.98 15.74 -10.43
CA ARG A 162 1.77 14.90 -9.54
C ARG A 162 2.72 15.75 -8.69
N TYR A 163 2.98 15.33 -7.48
CA TYR A 163 4.05 15.88 -6.64
C TYR A 163 5.34 15.11 -6.88
N GLN A 164 6.48 15.83 -6.85
CA GLN A 164 7.80 15.21 -6.93
C GLN A 164 8.43 15.12 -5.55
N VAL A 165 9.01 13.96 -5.27
CA VAL A 165 9.80 13.70 -4.06
C VAL A 165 11.19 13.23 -4.48
N LEU A 166 12.21 13.92 -3.98
CA LEU A 166 13.61 13.52 -4.15
C LEU A 166 14.06 12.73 -2.94
N VAL A 167 14.51 11.51 -3.16
CA VAL A 167 14.92 10.58 -2.12
C VAL A 167 16.35 10.13 -2.37
N SER A 168 17.23 10.37 -1.40
CA SER A 168 18.57 9.78 -1.41
C SER A 168 18.52 8.49 -0.60
N VAL A 169 18.88 7.38 -1.21
CA VAL A 169 18.81 6.05 -0.60
C VAL A 169 20.13 5.31 -0.72
N LYS A 170 20.32 4.33 0.16
CA LYS A 170 21.35 3.29 0.09
C LYS A 170 20.68 1.93 0.21
N GLN A 171 21.11 0.97 -0.58
CA GLN A 171 20.75 -0.41 -0.36
C GLN A 171 21.85 -1.14 0.40
N ARG A 172 21.50 -1.94 1.38
CA ARG A 172 22.43 -2.76 2.15
C ARG A 172 22.86 -3.99 1.35
N ASP A 173 23.92 -4.66 1.81
CA ASP A 173 24.33 -5.96 1.29
C ASP A 173 23.14 -6.91 1.17
N MET A 174 23.07 -7.60 0.07
CA MET A 174 21.99 -8.54 -0.25
C MET A 174 22.57 -9.89 -0.61
N THR A 175 21.99 -10.96 -0.12
CA THR A 175 22.32 -12.33 -0.49
C THR A 175 21.07 -13.01 -1.01
N TYR A 176 21.15 -13.51 -2.24
CA TYR A 176 20.12 -14.34 -2.86
C TYR A 176 20.43 -15.81 -2.56
N TRP A 177 19.52 -16.49 -1.94
CA TRP A 177 19.59 -17.92 -1.69
C TRP A 177 18.66 -18.65 -2.64
N ASP A 178 19.09 -19.77 -3.22
CA ASP A 178 18.23 -20.67 -3.97
C ASP A 178 17.70 -21.81 -3.08
N GLU A 179 16.78 -22.62 -3.63
CA GLU A 179 16.20 -23.77 -2.92
C GLU A 179 17.27 -24.80 -2.47
N ALA A 180 18.41 -24.85 -3.16
CA ALA A 180 19.53 -25.74 -2.82
C ALA A 180 20.46 -25.17 -1.74
N GLY A 181 20.19 -23.95 -1.24
CA GLY A 181 21.02 -23.25 -0.27
C GLY A 181 22.31 -22.68 -0.88
N GLN A 182 22.36 -22.50 -2.19
CA GLN A 182 23.44 -21.78 -2.86
C GLN A 182 23.17 -20.29 -2.81
N ALA A 183 24.23 -19.50 -2.58
CA ALA A 183 24.12 -18.07 -2.40
C ALA A 183 24.81 -17.29 -3.52
N ASP A 184 24.15 -16.24 -4.02
CA ASP A 184 24.75 -15.16 -4.80
C ASP A 184 24.70 -13.87 -3.99
N ARG A 185 25.87 -13.27 -3.73
CA ARG A 185 25.99 -12.07 -2.91
C ARG A 185 26.16 -10.83 -3.77
N ARG A 186 25.32 -9.84 -3.54
CA ARG A 186 25.46 -8.49 -4.07
C ARG A 186 25.87 -7.55 -2.93
N PRO A 187 27.03 -6.87 -3.06
CA PRO A 187 27.43 -5.85 -2.08
C PRO A 187 26.44 -4.69 -2.11
N GLY A 188 26.24 -4.06 -0.97
CA GLY A 188 25.44 -2.86 -0.84
C GLY A 188 26.14 -1.62 -1.42
N ASP A 189 25.43 -0.52 -1.44
CA ASP A 189 25.93 0.75 -1.97
C ASP A 189 26.92 1.39 -0.98
N GLU A 190 28.10 1.75 -1.45
CA GLU A 190 29.06 2.54 -0.66
C GLU A 190 28.60 3.98 -0.48
N ILE A 191 27.96 4.55 -1.52
CA ILE A 191 27.40 5.90 -1.53
C ILE A 191 25.89 5.85 -1.77
N SER A 192 25.19 6.88 -1.28
CA SER A 192 23.76 7.02 -1.60
C SER A 192 23.56 7.45 -3.05
N PHE A 193 22.53 6.92 -3.68
CA PHE A 193 22.06 7.37 -4.98
C PHE A 193 20.72 8.11 -4.84
N LEU A 194 20.46 9.00 -5.79
CA LEU A 194 19.25 9.82 -5.79
C LEU A 194 18.16 9.14 -6.62
N GLN A 195 16.98 9.11 -6.07
CA GLN A 195 15.75 8.71 -6.79
C GLN A 195 14.76 9.86 -6.83
N ILE A 196 14.01 9.94 -7.93
CA ILE A 196 12.85 10.80 -8.06
C ILE A 196 11.59 9.93 -8.00
N MET A 197 10.62 10.37 -7.22
CA MET A 197 9.29 9.77 -7.18
C MET A 197 8.26 10.78 -7.68
N GLU A 198 7.28 10.32 -8.46
CA GLU A 198 6.10 11.09 -8.82
C GLU A 198 4.87 10.46 -8.19
N ILE A 199 4.15 11.26 -7.41
CA ILE A 199 3.09 10.81 -6.51
C ILE A 199 1.88 11.71 -6.69
N SER A 200 0.68 11.14 -6.84
CA SER A 200 -0.60 11.88 -6.78
C SER A 200 -1.34 11.58 -5.49
N PHE A 201 -2.25 12.49 -5.12
CA PHE A 201 -3.28 12.23 -4.12
C PHE A 201 -4.62 12.08 -4.82
N GLU A 202 -5.18 10.89 -4.80
CA GLU A 202 -6.42 10.54 -5.49
C GLU A 202 -7.22 9.50 -4.70
N ASN A 203 -8.55 9.55 -4.79
CA ASN A 203 -9.44 8.65 -4.04
C ASN A 203 -9.12 8.58 -2.53
N GLU A 204 -8.81 9.73 -1.94
CA GLU A 204 -8.46 9.90 -0.52
C GLU A 204 -7.16 9.17 -0.10
N GLY A 205 -6.23 8.95 -1.03
CA GLY A 205 -4.93 8.32 -0.76
C GLY A 205 -3.84 8.72 -1.73
N TRP A 206 -2.60 8.47 -1.33
CA TRP A 206 -1.42 8.69 -2.16
C TRP A 206 -1.15 7.49 -3.08
N TYR A 207 -0.62 7.78 -4.27
CA TYR A 207 -0.36 6.78 -5.29
C TYR A 207 0.92 7.08 -6.07
N ILE A 208 1.81 6.08 -6.18
CA ILE A 208 3.08 6.20 -6.92
C ILE A 208 2.86 5.99 -8.41
N HIS A 209 3.31 6.92 -9.24
CA HIS A 209 3.34 6.78 -10.69
C HIS A 209 4.74 6.47 -11.22
N LEU A 210 5.76 6.96 -10.54
CA LEU A 210 7.15 6.83 -10.94
C LEU A 210 8.03 6.68 -9.71
N ALA A 211 9.04 5.83 -9.79
CA ALA A 211 10.18 5.78 -8.89
C ALA A 211 11.40 5.42 -9.72
N GLU A 212 12.29 6.38 -9.98
CA GLU A 212 13.46 6.19 -10.85
C GLU A 212 14.73 6.73 -10.21
N SER A 213 15.85 6.04 -10.45
CA SER A 213 17.16 6.55 -10.07
C SER A 213 17.59 7.63 -11.04
N THR A 214 18.07 8.75 -10.50
CA THR A 214 18.65 9.83 -11.30
C THR A 214 20.14 9.58 -11.43
N GLY A 215 20.60 9.14 -12.59
CA GLY A 215 22.00 8.97 -12.92
C GLY A 215 22.39 7.53 -13.23
N ASP A 216 22.56 7.28 -14.48
CA ASP A 216 23.49 6.35 -15.09
C ASP A 216 24.55 7.18 -15.82
#